data_608683745d113011317e2838eab719bd
#
_entry.id   608683745d113011317e2838eab719bd
#
_cell.length_a   1.000
_cell.length_b   1.000
_cell.length_c   1.000
_cell.angle_alpha   90.00
_cell.angle_beta   90.00
_cell.angle_gamma   90.00
#
_symmetry.space_group_name_H-M   'P 1'
#
loop_
_entity.id
_entity.type
_entity.pdbx_description
1 polymer ?
#
loop_
_entity_poly.entity_id
_entity_poly.type
_entity_poly.pdbx_seq_one_letter_code
_entity_poly.pdbx_strand_id
1 'polypeptide(L)'
;STAASTSFIRMLFAFLIMTAFTAIKFGPKTLIIDKRTLVACAVLGVVSNGIYNMFYTMAIANAGIAVSAVLLNTAPIFTTVFSMLIFHEGISLLKVIALCINVVGCSLAATGGQLDLDVLSVVGVGCGIASGFTYGMAAIITRIAGSTTNTYVMSAYSYLFATISVLVLFQPWTCPESYNGATIGYGFLLALIPTSLAYLLYYKGILKIRETSKVPIIASVEMIATAIISVAFFGEILS
;
A
#
# COMPACT_ATOMS: atom_id res chain seq x y z
N SER A 1 -0.69 -9.72 -18.19
CA SER A 1 -0.32 -10.74 -17.20
C SER A 1 -1.46 -10.93 -16.20
N THR A 2 -1.60 -12.12 -15.63
CA THR A 2 -2.61 -12.44 -14.60
C THR A 2 -2.59 -11.50 -13.40
N ALA A 3 -1.41 -10.96 -13.04
CA ALA A 3 -1.24 -9.98 -11.95
C ALA A 3 -1.95 -8.65 -12.23
N ALA A 4 -1.90 -8.15 -13.46
CA ALA A 4 -2.57 -6.91 -13.86
C ALA A 4 -4.10 -7.05 -13.80
N SER A 5 -4.63 -8.17 -14.32
CA SER A 5 -6.07 -8.48 -14.31
C SER A 5 -6.59 -8.67 -12.89
N THR A 6 -5.84 -9.41 -12.04
CA THR A 6 -6.20 -9.60 -10.63
C THR A 6 -6.17 -8.28 -9.85
N SER A 7 -5.18 -7.42 -10.09
CA SER A 7 -5.10 -6.09 -9.46
C SER A 7 -6.27 -5.20 -9.88
N PHE A 8 -6.64 -5.20 -11.15
CA PHE A 8 -7.79 -4.45 -11.65
C PHE A 8 -9.10 -4.92 -11.00
N ILE A 9 -9.37 -6.24 -11.04
CA ILE A 9 -10.57 -6.85 -10.44
C ILE A 9 -10.65 -6.51 -8.95
N ARG A 10 -9.53 -6.65 -8.23
CA ARG A 10 -9.42 -6.34 -6.80
C ARG A 10 -9.79 -4.88 -6.50
N MET A 11 -9.24 -3.92 -7.25
CA MET A 11 -9.50 -2.49 -7.02
C MET A 11 -10.94 -2.13 -7.40
N LEU A 12 -11.47 -2.69 -8.49
CA LEU A 12 -12.84 -2.47 -8.92
C LEU A 12 -13.85 -2.98 -7.87
N PHE A 13 -13.69 -4.21 -7.39
CA PHE A 13 -14.55 -4.74 -6.34
C PHE A 13 -14.40 -3.98 -5.02
N ALA A 14 -13.19 -3.58 -4.65
CA ALA A 14 -12.97 -2.76 -3.45
C ALA A 14 -13.71 -1.41 -3.56
N PHE A 15 -13.68 -0.77 -4.73
CA PHE A 15 -14.46 0.44 -4.99
C PHE A 15 -15.97 0.19 -4.85
N LEU A 16 -16.50 -0.86 -5.48
CA LEU A 16 -17.92 -1.19 -5.42
C LEU A 16 -18.39 -1.51 -3.99
N ILE A 17 -17.62 -2.34 -3.28
CA ILE A 17 -17.90 -2.72 -1.89
C ILE A 17 -17.91 -1.49 -0.98
N MET A 18 -16.88 -0.63 -1.06
CA MET A 18 -16.78 0.54 -0.19
C MET A 18 -17.83 1.59 -0.52
N THR A 19 -18.15 1.78 -1.79
CA THR A 19 -19.20 2.70 -2.23
C THR A 19 -20.58 2.22 -1.76
N ALA A 20 -20.91 0.96 -1.98
CA ALA A 20 -22.16 0.36 -1.54
C ALA A 20 -22.30 0.42 0.01
N PHE A 21 -21.25 0.01 0.73
CA PHE A 21 -21.24 0.06 2.18
C PHE A 21 -21.43 1.48 2.73
N THR A 22 -20.74 2.47 2.12
CA THR A 22 -20.86 3.88 2.53
C THR A 22 -22.25 4.41 2.25
N ALA A 23 -22.82 4.12 1.07
CA ALA A 23 -24.16 4.53 0.69
C ALA A 23 -25.24 3.94 1.61
N ILE A 24 -25.12 2.67 1.98
CA ILE A 24 -26.09 1.98 2.87
C ILE A 24 -25.98 2.52 4.30
N LYS A 25 -24.75 2.69 4.81
CA LYS A 25 -24.53 3.05 6.22
C LYS A 25 -24.77 4.54 6.52
N PHE A 26 -24.37 5.43 5.63
CA PHE A 26 -24.37 6.89 5.84
C PHE A 26 -25.29 7.64 4.88
N GLY A 27 -25.91 6.94 3.94
CA GLY A 27 -26.74 7.51 2.90
C GLY A 27 -25.94 8.00 1.67
N PRO A 28 -26.56 7.99 0.48
CA PRO A 28 -25.88 8.33 -0.79
C PRO A 28 -25.40 9.79 -0.84
N LYS A 29 -26.01 10.70 -0.09
CA LYS A 29 -25.60 12.10 -0.05
C LYS A 29 -24.20 12.29 0.54
N THR A 30 -23.72 11.36 1.38
CA THR A 30 -22.38 11.40 1.98
C THR A 30 -21.27 11.19 0.94
N LEU A 31 -21.60 10.61 -0.21
CA LEU A 31 -20.67 10.46 -1.34
C LEU A 31 -20.43 11.77 -2.12
N ILE A 32 -21.23 12.81 -1.87
CA ILE A 32 -21.00 14.11 -2.49
C ILE A 32 -19.89 14.82 -1.73
N ILE A 33 -18.74 15.00 -2.38
CA ILE A 33 -17.56 15.65 -1.78
C ILE A 33 -17.16 16.88 -2.59
N ASP A 34 -16.47 17.78 -1.91
CA ASP A 34 -15.90 18.97 -2.52
C ASP A 34 -14.69 18.63 -3.42
N LYS A 35 -14.34 19.57 -4.32
CA LYS A 35 -13.24 19.37 -5.28
C LYS A 35 -11.90 19.13 -4.59
N ARG A 36 -11.64 19.79 -3.45
CA ARG A 36 -10.38 19.65 -2.71
C ARG A 36 -10.23 18.23 -2.16
N THR A 37 -11.28 17.70 -1.55
CA THR A 37 -11.32 16.31 -1.03
C THR A 37 -11.20 15.30 -2.18
N LEU A 38 -11.89 15.55 -3.32
CA LEU A 38 -11.79 14.70 -4.49
C LEU A 38 -10.36 14.61 -5.00
N VAL A 39 -9.66 15.74 -5.14
CA VAL A 39 -8.25 15.77 -5.56
C VAL A 39 -7.36 15.02 -4.57
N ALA A 40 -7.56 15.22 -3.26
CA ALA A 40 -6.78 14.50 -2.25
C ALA A 40 -6.98 12.98 -2.33
N CYS A 41 -8.23 12.52 -2.52
CA CYS A 41 -8.54 11.10 -2.73
C CYS A 41 -7.97 10.58 -4.06
N ALA A 42 -7.98 11.38 -5.11
CA ALA A 42 -7.38 11.03 -6.39
C ALA A 42 -5.87 10.84 -6.26
N VAL A 43 -5.18 11.78 -5.63
CA VAL A 43 -3.74 11.68 -5.36
C VAL A 43 -3.45 10.44 -4.51
N LEU A 44 -4.25 10.19 -3.46
CA LEU A 44 -4.10 9.00 -2.63
C LEU A 44 -4.24 7.71 -3.46
N GLY A 45 -5.29 7.59 -4.26
CA GLY A 45 -5.55 6.40 -5.07
C GLY A 45 -4.48 6.17 -6.15
N VAL A 46 -4.11 7.23 -6.87
CA VAL A 46 -3.10 7.16 -7.94
C VAL A 46 -1.72 6.84 -7.37
N VAL A 47 -1.28 7.55 -6.33
CA VAL A 47 0.06 7.38 -5.75
C VAL A 47 0.17 6.06 -5.00
N SER A 48 -0.78 5.78 -4.08
CA SER A 48 -0.68 4.63 -3.16
C SER A 48 -0.96 3.29 -3.81
N ASN A 49 -1.71 3.25 -4.91
CA ASN A 49 -2.11 1.98 -5.54
C ASN A 49 -1.71 1.90 -7.01
N GLY A 50 -1.70 3.01 -7.74
CA GLY A 50 -1.30 3.04 -9.14
C GLY A 50 0.23 3.05 -9.29
N ILE A 51 0.82 4.19 -9.00
CA ILE A 51 2.27 4.44 -9.21
C ILE A 51 3.13 3.52 -8.34
N TYR A 52 2.77 3.34 -7.08
CA TYR A 52 3.45 2.40 -6.19
C TYR A 52 3.53 0.99 -6.80
N ASN A 53 2.38 0.42 -7.21
CA ASN A 53 2.37 -0.93 -7.77
C ASN A 53 3.19 -1.02 -9.08
N MET A 54 3.19 0.02 -9.91
CA MET A 54 4.00 0.06 -11.11
C MET A 54 5.49 -0.03 -10.78
N PHE A 55 5.98 0.85 -9.92
CA PHE A 55 7.38 0.85 -9.52
C PHE A 55 7.78 -0.45 -8.82
N TYR A 56 6.94 -0.97 -7.94
CA TYR A 56 7.23 -2.22 -7.24
C TYR A 56 7.29 -3.41 -8.18
N THR A 57 6.37 -3.51 -9.15
CA THR A 57 6.41 -4.58 -10.17
C THR A 57 7.64 -4.45 -11.06
N MET A 58 8.05 -3.24 -11.45
CA MET A 58 9.26 -3.01 -12.21
C MET A 58 10.51 -3.35 -11.39
N ALA A 59 10.53 -3.04 -10.11
CA ALA A 59 11.62 -3.43 -9.21
C ALA A 59 11.76 -4.96 -9.14
N ILE A 60 10.66 -5.68 -8.94
CA ILE A 60 10.67 -7.15 -8.92
C ILE A 60 11.20 -7.73 -10.23
N ALA A 61 10.78 -7.19 -11.37
CA ALA A 61 11.20 -7.66 -12.68
C ALA A 61 12.70 -7.45 -12.95
N ASN A 62 13.32 -6.41 -12.36
CA ASN A 62 14.71 -6.01 -12.64
C ASN A 62 15.71 -6.27 -11.50
N ALA A 63 15.24 -6.54 -10.27
CA ALA A 63 16.11 -6.76 -9.11
C ALA A 63 15.66 -7.94 -8.23
N GLY A 64 14.61 -8.66 -8.64
CA GLY A 64 14.07 -9.79 -7.88
C GLY A 64 13.19 -9.37 -6.68
N ILE A 65 12.49 -10.34 -6.12
CA ILE A 65 11.48 -10.12 -5.08
C ILE A 65 12.13 -9.65 -3.77
N ALA A 66 13.20 -10.32 -3.33
CA ALA A 66 13.87 -10.04 -2.06
C ALA A 66 14.44 -8.60 -2.02
N VAL A 67 15.19 -8.21 -3.04
CA VAL A 67 15.76 -6.85 -3.14
C VAL A 67 14.67 -5.80 -3.20
N SER A 68 13.61 -6.05 -3.98
CA SER A 68 12.46 -5.13 -4.09
C SER A 68 11.75 -4.94 -2.76
N ALA A 69 11.58 -6.00 -1.97
CA ALA A 69 11.00 -5.93 -0.63
C ALA A 69 11.88 -5.13 0.34
N VAL A 70 13.21 -5.32 0.29
CA VAL A 70 14.16 -4.52 1.09
C VAL A 70 14.04 -3.04 0.75
N LEU A 71 14.01 -2.70 -0.54
CA LEU A 71 13.91 -1.32 -1.00
C LEU A 71 12.55 -0.69 -0.65
N LEU A 72 11.47 -1.44 -0.73
CA LEU A 72 10.14 -1.00 -0.26
C LEU A 72 10.17 -0.67 1.24
N ASN A 73 10.91 -1.43 2.05
CA ASN A 73 11.06 -1.18 3.48
C ASN A 73 11.84 0.11 3.82
N THR A 74 12.28 0.88 2.82
CA THR A 74 12.74 2.26 3.02
C THR A 74 11.58 3.26 3.19
N ALA A 75 10.33 2.87 2.93
CA ALA A 75 9.14 3.71 3.07
C ALA A 75 9.02 4.42 4.43
N PRO A 76 9.33 3.80 5.58
CA PRO A 76 9.35 4.46 6.88
C PRO A 76 10.27 5.69 6.95
N ILE A 77 11.40 5.65 6.25
CA ILE A 77 12.34 6.78 6.17
C ILE A 77 11.65 7.97 5.49
N PHE A 78 11.06 7.73 4.33
CA PHE A 78 10.35 8.78 3.58
C PHE A 78 9.17 9.33 4.38
N THR A 79 8.34 8.47 4.99
CA THR A 79 7.23 8.93 5.84
C THR A 79 7.73 9.80 6.98
N THR A 80 8.81 9.44 7.65
CA THR A 80 9.37 10.22 8.77
C THR A 80 9.88 11.57 8.30
N VAL A 81 10.64 11.62 7.21
CA VAL A 81 11.17 12.86 6.64
C VAL A 81 10.03 13.80 6.23
N PHE A 82 9.03 13.30 5.50
CA PHE A 82 7.90 14.14 5.06
C PHE A 82 6.97 14.53 6.21
N SER A 83 6.79 13.68 7.23
CA SER A 83 6.06 14.07 8.45
C SER A 83 6.74 15.24 9.16
N MET A 84 8.07 15.23 9.25
CA MET A 84 8.83 16.35 9.81
C MET A 84 8.63 17.61 8.97
N LEU A 85 8.76 17.51 7.65
CA LEU A 85 8.69 18.68 6.75
C LEU A 85 7.27 19.28 6.67
N ILE A 86 6.24 18.45 6.60
CA ILE A 86 4.85 18.88 6.34
C ILE A 86 4.09 19.14 7.63
N PHE A 87 4.26 18.29 8.65
CA PHE A 87 3.52 18.39 9.92
C PHE A 87 4.37 18.94 11.05
N HIS A 88 5.65 19.28 10.79
CA HIS A 88 6.62 19.77 11.78
C HIS A 88 6.76 18.84 12.99
N GLU A 89 6.66 17.52 12.75
CA GLU A 89 6.82 16.51 13.79
C GLU A 89 8.28 16.42 14.25
N GLY A 90 8.51 16.43 15.57
CA GLY A 90 9.84 16.28 16.12
C GLY A 90 10.44 14.87 15.89
N ILE A 91 11.71 14.82 15.54
CA ILE A 91 12.47 13.56 15.47
C ILE A 91 13.15 13.36 16.80
N SER A 92 12.75 12.30 17.54
CA SER A 92 13.46 11.88 18.74
C SER A 92 14.48 10.78 18.39
N LEU A 93 15.55 10.68 19.19
CA LEU A 93 16.56 9.63 19.04
C LEU A 93 15.92 8.23 19.05
N LEU A 94 14.90 8.03 19.88
CA LEU A 94 14.17 6.77 19.96
C LEU A 94 13.47 6.42 18.62
N LYS A 95 12.91 7.42 17.92
CA LYS A 95 12.31 7.20 16.58
C LYS A 95 13.37 6.78 15.57
N VAL A 96 14.54 7.41 15.59
CA VAL A 96 15.64 7.07 14.68
C VAL A 96 16.12 5.63 14.93
N ILE A 97 16.33 5.27 16.18
CA ILE A 97 16.74 3.90 16.55
C ILE A 97 15.66 2.89 16.10
N ALA A 98 14.39 3.16 16.40
CA ALA A 98 13.27 2.29 15.98
C ALA A 98 13.20 2.15 14.45
N LEU A 99 13.46 3.22 13.72
CA LEU A 99 13.49 3.23 12.27
C LEU A 99 14.64 2.37 11.71
N CYS A 100 15.83 2.50 12.28
CA CYS A 100 16.98 1.68 11.90
C CYS A 100 16.73 0.18 12.16
N ILE A 101 16.21 -0.15 13.35
CA ILE A 101 15.87 -1.54 13.71
C ILE A 101 14.79 -2.07 12.74
N ASN A 102 13.79 -1.26 12.43
CA ASN A 102 12.73 -1.63 11.48
C ASN A 102 13.30 -1.96 10.10
N VAL A 103 14.07 -1.05 9.51
CA VAL A 103 14.64 -1.25 8.17
C VAL A 103 15.55 -2.47 8.14
N VAL A 104 16.44 -2.61 9.12
CA VAL A 104 17.36 -3.77 9.20
C VAL A 104 16.58 -5.06 9.41
N GLY A 105 15.65 -5.10 10.36
CA GLY A 105 14.85 -6.29 10.67
C GLY A 105 13.98 -6.74 9.47
N CYS A 106 13.30 -5.80 8.83
CA CYS A 106 12.52 -6.08 7.63
C CYS A 106 13.39 -6.55 6.45
N SER A 107 14.59 -5.98 6.32
CA SER A 107 15.54 -6.40 5.27
C SER A 107 16.03 -7.82 5.50
N LEU A 108 16.40 -8.17 6.72
CA LEU A 108 16.81 -9.53 7.09
C LEU A 108 15.67 -10.52 6.89
N ALA A 109 14.45 -10.17 7.32
CA ALA A 109 13.28 -11.03 7.13
C ALA A 109 12.92 -11.25 5.65
N ALA A 110 13.10 -10.24 4.80
CA ALA A 110 12.80 -10.33 3.38
C ALA A 110 13.84 -11.14 2.59
N THR A 111 15.09 -11.20 3.06
CA THR A 111 16.21 -11.83 2.35
C THR A 111 16.67 -13.14 2.95
N GLY A 112 16.18 -13.50 4.15
CA GLY A 112 16.75 -14.61 4.92
C GLY A 112 18.23 -14.42 5.22
N GLY A 113 18.74 -13.16 5.22
CA GLY A 113 20.14 -12.81 5.40
C GLY A 113 21.00 -13.00 4.14
N GLN A 114 20.42 -13.41 3.01
CA GLN A 114 21.12 -13.60 1.75
C GLN A 114 20.65 -12.57 0.71
N LEU A 115 21.57 -11.73 0.27
CA LEU A 115 21.37 -10.78 -0.83
C LEU A 115 22.16 -11.24 -2.04
N ASP A 116 21.46 -11.62 -3.09
CA ASP A 116 22.09 -11.86 -4.39
C ASP A 116 22.35 -10.50 -5.06
N LEU A 117 23.59 -10.05 -4.94
CA LEU A 117 24.01 -8.75 -5.47
C LEU A 117 24.23 -8.79 -6.99
N ASP A 118 24.35 -9.97 -7.58
CA ASP A 118 24.58 -10.14 -9.03
C ASP A 118 23.35 -9.77 -9.87
N VAL A 119 22.18 -9.73 -9.24
CA VAL A 119 20.89 -9.35 -9.88
C VAL A 119 20.59 -7.84 -9.76
N LEU A 120 21.48 -7.05 -9.13
CA LEU A 120 21.26 -5.62 -8.92
C LEU A 120 21.32 -4.82 -10.22
N SER A 121 20.17 -4.52 -10.80
CA SER A 121 20.03 -3.57 -11.89
C SER A 121 19.80 -2.15 -11.33
N VAL A 122 20.47 -1.16 -11.91
CA VAL A 122 20.28 0.27 -11.55
C VAL A 122 18.80 0.66 -11.70
N VAL A 123 18.14 0.16 -12.74
CA VAL A 123 16.70 0.38 -12.97
C VAL A 123 15.86 -0.27 -11.86
N GLY A 124 16.18 -1.51 -11.47
CA GLY A 124 15.49 -2.23 -10.41
C GLY A 124 15.62 -1.53 -9.06
N VAL A 125 16.82 -1.09 -8.71
CA VAL A 125 17.10 -0.33 -7.47
C VAL A 125 16.37 1.01 -7.47
N GLY A 126 16.43 1.77 -8.57
CA GLY A 126 15.73 3.04 -8.72
C GLY A 126 14.21 2.89 -8.57
N CYS A 127 13.63 1.89 -9.23
CA CYS A 127 12.21 1.57 -9.09
C CYS A 127 11.86 1.10 -7.67
N GLY A 128 12.70 0.32 -7.02
CA GLY A 128 12.49 -0.12 -5.64
C GLY A 128 12.44 1.05 -4.65
N ILE A 129 13.39 1.98 -4.75
CA ILE A 129 13.40 3.21 -3.94
C ILE A 129 12.17 4.07 -4.24
N ALA A 130 11.81 4.24 -5.53
CA ALA A 130 10.60 4.98 -5.92
C ALA A 130 9.32 4.33 -5.39
N SER A 131 9.26 3.00 -5.31
CA SER A 131 8.14 2.29 -4.68
C SER A 131 8.06 2.57 -3.17
N GLY A 132 9.18 2.54 -2.46
CA GLY A 132 9.27 2.90 -1.05
C GLY A 132 8.84 4.35 -0.80
N PHE A 133 9.28 5.28 -1.65
CA PHE A 133 8.88 6.69 -1.60
C PHE A 133 7.36 6.85 -1.77
N THR A 134 6.77 6.29 -2.83
CA THR A 134 5.34 6.41 -3.12
C THR A 134 4.48 5.73 -2.06
N TYR A 135 4.92 4.58 -1.53
CA TYR A 135 4.26 3.90 -0.41
C TYR A 135 4.34 4.72 0.88
N GLY A 136 5.50 5.31 1.19
CA GLY A 136 5.68 6.20 2.35
C GLY A 136 4.80 7.45 2.29
N MET A 137 4.59 8.01 1.09
CA MET A 137 3.70 9.14 0.88
C MET A 137 2.22 8.81 1.14
N ALA A 138 1.81 7.55 1.05
CA ALA A 138 0.42 7.14 1.30
C ALA A 138 -0.08 7.54 2.69
N ALA A 139 0.74 7.38 3.74
CA ALA A 139 0.37 7.76 5.10
C ALA A 139 0.20 9.29 5.24
N ILE A 140 1.06 10.06 4.60
CA ILE A 140 1.02 11.53 4.59
C ILE A 140 -0.26 12.01 3.88
N ILE A 141 -0.52 11.49 2.68
CA ILE A 141 -1.69 11.87 1.87
C ILE A 141 -2.98 11.45 2.59
N THR A 142 -2.99 10.25 3.23
CA THR A 142 -4.12 9.77 4.02
C THR A 142 -4.45 10.72 5.17
N ARG A 143 -3.44 11.23 5.87
CA ARG A 143 -3.66 12.19 6.97
C ARG A 143 -4.22 13.51 6.45
N ILE A 144 -3.71 14.01 5.32
CA ILE A 144 -4.21 15.23 4.69
C ILE A 144 -5.66 15.03 4.19
N ALA A 145 -5.93 13.98 3.45
CA ALA A 145 -7.26 13.69 2.91
C ALA A 145 -8.28 13.39 4.03
N GLY A 146 -7.87 12.64 5.04
CA GLY A 146 -8.73 12.25 6.15
C GLY A 146 -9.10 13.38 7.09
N SER A 147 -8.41 14.53 7.05
CA SER A 147 -8.78 15.72 7.79
C SER A 147 -10.02 16.42 7.22
N THR A 148 -10.39 16.14 5.99
CA THR A 148 -11.47 16.82 5.25
C THR A 148 -12.70 15.97 5.04
N THR A 149 -12.61 14.63 5.18
CA THR A 149 -13.73 13.74 4.89
C THR A 149 -13.75 12.49 5.75
N ASN A 150 -14.87 11.77 5.69
CA ASN A 150 -15.04 10.50 6.36
C ASN A 150 -14.15 9.43 5.71
N THR A 151 -13.48 8.61 6.54
CA THR A 151 -12.58 7.54 6.09
C THR A 151 -13.23 6.56 5.09
N TYR A 152 -14.51 6.30 5.22
CA TYR A 152 -15.24 5.41 4.31
C TYR A 152 -15.36 6.01 2.91
N VAL A 153 -15.69 7.30 2.84
CA VAL A 153 -15.77 8.06 1.58
C VAL A 153 -14.39 8.18 0.94
N MET A 154 -13.38 8.51 1.76
CA MET A 154 -11.98 8.56 1.33
C MET A 154 -11.54 7.23 0.71
N SER A 155 -11.85 6.09 1.36
CA SER A 155 -11.51 4.77 0.82
C SER A 155 -12.20 4.48 -0.50
N ALA A 156 -13.52 4.78 -0.61
CA ALA A 156 -14.29 4.56 -1.84
C ALA A 156 -13.68 5.33 -3.03
N TYR A 157 -13.42 6.62 -2.86
CA TYR A 157 -12.82 7.43 -3.92
C TYR A 157 -11.37 7.07 -4.21
N SER A 158 -10.58 6.72 -3.20
CA SER A 158 -9.21 6.25 -3.42
C SER A 158 -9.18 4.97 -4.26
N TYR A 159 -10.11 4.03 -4.05
CA TYR A 159 -10.21 2.84 -4.87
C TYR A 159 -10.75 3.11 -6.29
N LEU A 160 -11.62 4.10 -6.45
CA LEU A 160 -12.03 4.55 -7.78
C LEU A 160 -10.81 5.00 -8.59
N PHE A 161 -10.03 5.92 -8.03
CA PHE A 161 -8.84 6.43 -8.72
C PHE A 161 -7.72 5.39 -8.84
N ALA A 162 -7.62 4.47 -7.88
CA ALA A 162 -6.74 3.31 -8.00
C ALA A 162 -7.14 2.41 -9.17
N THR A 163 -8.44 2.14 -9.35
CA THR A 163 -8.97 1.36 -10.47
C THR A 163 -8.64 2.03 -11.81
N ILE A 164 -8.86 3.35 -11.91
CA ILE A 164 -8.52 4.13 -13.11
C ILE A 164 -7.01 4.08 -13.39
N SER A 165 -6.18 4.24 -12.35
CA SER A 165 -4.72 4.15 -12.49
C SER A 165 -4.24 2.79 -12.98
N VAL A 166 -4.76 1.72 -12.39
CA VAL A 166 -4.42 0.35 -12.81
C VAL A 166 -4.88 0.10 -14.25
N LEU A 167 -6.06 0.60 -14.60
CA LEU A 167 -6.61 0.51 -15.95
C LEU A 167 -5.69 1.19 -16.97
N VAL A 168 -5.21 2.40 -16.68
CA VAL A 168 -4.35 3.17 -17.60
C VAL A 168 -2.92 2.61 -17.64
N LEU A 169 -2.32 2.31 -16.47
CA LEU A 169 -0.91 1.93 -16.38
C LEU A 169 -0.65 0.47 -16.78
N PHE A 170 -1.53 -0.44 -16.44
CA PHE A 170 -1.32 -1.87 -16.65
C PHE A 170 -2.11 -2.45 -17.83
N GLN A 171 -3.02 -1.68 -18.44
CA GLN A 171 -3.81 -2.07 -19.60
C GLN A 171 -4.38 -3.52 -19.48
N PRO A 172 -5.17 -3.82 -18.44
CA PRO A 172 -5.58 -5.20 -18.13
C PRO A 172 -6.42 -5.86 -19.24
N TRP A 173 -6.92 -5.09 -20.18
CA TRP A 173 -7.66 -5.59 -21.37
C TRP A 173 -6.76 -6.30 -22.39
N THR A 174 -5.45 -6.16 -22.32
CA THR A 174 -4.50 -6.81 -23.24
C THR A 174 -4.40 -8.32 -23.03
N CYS A 175 -4.90 -8.84 -21.90
CA CYS A 175 -4.85 -10.25 -21.57
C CYS A 175 -6.23 -10.78 -21.19
N PRO A 176 -7.19 -10.86 -22.16
CA PRO A 176 -8.58 -11.29 -21.90
C PRO A 176 -8.68 -12.71 -21.34
N GLU A 177 -7.77 -13.61 -21.70
CA GLU A 177 -7.70 -14.99 -21.21
C GLU A 177 -7.48 -15.09 -19.68
N SER A 178 -7.01 -14.02 -19.06
CA SER A 178 -6.82 -13.95 -17.60
C SER A 178 -8.12 -13.78 -16.81
N TYR A 179 -9.24 -13.47 -17.47
CA TYR A 179 -10.54 -13.25 -16.85
C TYR A 179 -11.38 -14.54 -16.79
N ASN A 180 -10.94 -15.50 -16.02
CA ASN A 180 -11.70 -16.70 -15.73
C ASN A 180 -12.43 -16.60 -14.38
N GLY A 181 -13.37 -17.52 -14.12
CA GLY A 181 -14.16 -17.50 -12.88
C GLY A 181 -13.31 -17.57 -11.61
N ALA A 182 -12.19 -18.30 -11.65
CA ALA A 182 -11.25 -18.38 -10.52
C ALA A 182 -10.58 -17.03 -10.25
N THR A 183 -10.08 -16.35 -11.28
CA THR A 183 -9.45 -15.03 -11.15
C THR A 183 -10.43 -13.98 -10.60
N ILE A 184 -11.68 -14.02 -11.05
CA ILE A 184 -12.73 -13.13 -10.55
C ILE A 184 -13.05 -13.45 -9.08
N GLY A 185 -13.19 -14.73 -8.71
CA GLY A 185 -13.44 -15.16 -7.34
C GLY A 185 -12.32 -14.78 -6.38
N TYR A 186 -11.07 -15.05 -6.75
CA TYR A 186 -9.90 -14.62 -5.97
C TYR A 186 -9.79 -13.10 -5.87
N GLY A 187 -10.03 -12.38 -6.96
CA GLY A 187 -10.04 -10.93 -6.97
C GLY A 187 -11.08 -10.33 -6.04
N PHE A 188 -12.28 -10.93 -5.97
CA PHE A 188 -13.33 -10.52 -5.03
C PHE A 188 -12.94 -10.77 -3.58
N LEU A 189 -12.40 -11.95 -3.23
CA LEU A 189 -11.94 -12.28 -1.88
C LEU A 189 -10.82 -11.33 -1.44
N LEU A 190 -9.86 -11.06 -2.34
CA LEU A 190 -8.79 -10.08 -2.10
C LEU A 190 -9.32 -8.65 -1.96
N ALA A 191 -10.40 -8.30 -2.64
CA ALA A 191 -11.02 -6.99 -2.49
C ALA A 191 -11.69 -6.83 -1.13
N LEU A 192 -12.35 -7.87 -0.63
CA LEU A 192 -13.17 -7.81 0.59
C LEU A 192 -12.29 -7.70 1.86
N ILE A 193 -11.38 -8.65 2.07
CA ILE A 193 -10.62 -8.77 3.33
C ILE A 193 -9.34 -7.93 3.30
N PRO A 194 -8.31 -8.28 2.50
CA PRO A 194 -7.02 -7.59 2.58
C PRO A 194 -7.03 -6.19 1.94
N THR A 195 -8.05 -5.85 1.15
CA THR A 195 -8.13 -4.50 0.57
C THR A 195 -9.14 -3.64 1.29
N SER A 196 -10.45 -3.93 1.21
CA SER A 196 -11.45 -3.03 1.77
C SER A 196 -11.40 -2.94 3.29
N LEU A 197 -11.38 -4.08 3.99
CA LEU A 197 -11.37 -4.09 5.46
C LEU A 197 -10.01 -3.63 6.01
N ALA A 198 -8.92 -4.19 5.52
CA ALA A 198 -7.58 -3.89 6.03
C ALA A 198 -7.20 -2.41 5.84
N TYR A 199 -7.38 -1.85 4.64
CA TYR A 199 -7.07 -0.44 4.39
C TYR A 199 -8.03 0.51 5.11
N LEU A 200 -9.30 0.15 5.29
CA LEU A 200 -10.22 0.94 6.10
C LEU A 200 -9.73 1.05 7.56
N LEU A 201 -9.29 -0.08 8.13
CA LEU A 201 -8.70 -0.10 9.48
C LEU A 201 -7.38 0.68 9.53
N TYR A 202 -6.54 0.52 8.52
CA TYR A 202 -5.27 1.24 8.38
C TYR A 202 -5.49 2.76 8.31
N TYR A 203 -6.37 3.25 7.45
CA TYR A 203 -6.69 4.68 7.34
C TYR A 203 -7.27 5.24 8.64
N LYS A 204 -8.19 4.50 9.29
CA LYS A 204 -8.69 4.88 10.62
C LYS A 204 -7.59 4.92 11.67
N GLY A 205 -6.66 3.98 11.62
CA GLY A 205 -5.48 3.94 12.48
C GLY A 205 -4.61 5.18 12.31
N ILE A 206 -4.27 5.54 11.07
CA ILE A 206 -3.47 6.74 10.76
C ILE A 206 -4.10 7.99 11.36
N LEU A 207 -5.42 8.16 11.20
CA LEU A 207 -6.11 9.36 11.68
C LEU A 207 -6.19 9.46 13.20
N LYS A 208 -6.01 8.34 13.92
CA LYS A 208 -5.96 8.32 15.40
C LYS A 208 -4.54 8.55 15.94
N ILE A 209 -3.51 8.32 15.14
CA ILE A 209 -2.12 8.48 15.55
C ILE A 209 -1.75 9.97 15.45
N ARG A 210 -1.25 10.55 16.54
CA ARG A 210 -0.84 11.97 16.60
C ARG A 210 0.33 12.28 15.65
N GLU A 211 1.27 11.35 15.53
CA GLU A 211 2.50 11.52 14.78
C GLU A 211 2.56 10.52 13.63
N THR A 212 2.47 11.00 12.40
CA THR A 212 2.46 10.16 11.19
C THR A 212 3.76 9.36 11.03
N SER A 213 4.86 9.89 11.50
CA SER A 213 6.17 9.22 11.52
C SER A 213 6.19 7.89 12.29
N LYS A 214 5.24 7.67 13.21
CA LYS A 214 5.10 6.41 13.95
C LYS A 214 4.32 5.33 13.17
N VAL A 215 3.55 5.72 12.16
CA VAL A 215 2.68 4.80 11.41
C VAL A 215 3.44 3.63 10.80
N PRO A 216 4.53 3.83 10.04
CA PRO A 216 5.24 2.71 9.42
C PRO A 216 5.91 1.80 10.46
N ILE A 217 6.38 2.35 11.57
CA ILE A 217 6.98 1.57 12.66
C ILE A 217 5.94 0.64 13.30
N ILE A 218 4.71 1.14 13.50
CA ILE A 218 3.62 0.32 14.03
C ILE A 218 3.16 -0.71 12.98
N ALA A 219 3.11 -0.32 11.71
CA ALA A 219 2.70 -1.20 10.62
C ALA A 219 3.67 -2.38 10.42
N SER A 220 4.95 -2.24 10.76
CA SER A 220 5.93 -3.34 10.63
C SER A 220 5.66 -4.53 11.55
N VAL A 221 4.77 -4.41 12.54
CA VAL A 221 4.23 -5.56 13.30
C VAL A 221 3.58 -6.59 12.36
N GLU A 222 3.13 -6.17 11.18
CA GLU A 222 2.63 -7.05 10.12
C GLU A 222 3.64 -8.15 9.77
N MET A 223 4.93 -7.83 9.68
CA MET A 223 5.97 -8.82 9.36
C MET A 223 6.09 -9.90 10.46
N ILE A 224 6.01 -9.48 11.72
CA ILE A 224 6.03 -10.42 12.86
C ILE A 224 4.79 -11.32 12.82
N ALA A 225 3.62 -10.74 12.59
CA ALA A 225 2.36 -11.48 12.47
C ALA A 225 2.41 -12.47 11.29
N THR A 226 2.94 -12.05 10.14
CA THR A 226 3.11 -12.91 8.96
C THR A 226 4.04 -14.08 9.27
N ALA A 227 5.21 -13.84 9.89
CA ALA A 227 6.14 -14.90 10.26
C ALA A 227 5.52 -15.92 11.24
N ILE A 228 4.78 -15.45 12.25
CA ILE A 228 4.08 -16.33 13.19
C ILE A 228 3.01 -17.18 12.47
N ILE A 229 2.24 -16.57 11.58
CA ILE A 229 1.20 -17.26 10.81
C ILE A 229 1.83 -18.30 9.86
N SER A 230 2.91 -17.95 9.15
CA SER A 230 3.63 -18.86 8.26
C SER A 230 4.10 -20.11 9.00
N VAL A 231 4.73 -19.95 10.17
CA VAL A 231 5.19 -21.09 10.98
C VAL A 231 4.01 -21.89 11.54
N ALA A 232 3.00 -21.21 12.12
CA ALA A 232 1.92 -21.88 12.85
C ALA A 232 0.93 -22.61 11.93
N PHE A 233 0.63 -22.06 10.74
CA PHE A 233 -0.40 -22.61 9.85
C PHE A 233 0.16 -23.31 8.61
N PHE A 234 1.32 -22.91 8.13
CA PHE A 234 1.93 -23.47 6.93
C PHE A 234 3.16 -24.35 7.22
N GLY A 235 3.61 -24.41 8.47
CA GLY A 235 4.76 -25.23 8.87
C GLY A 235 6.09 -24.77 8.24
N GLU A 236 6.17 -23.51 7.81
CA GLU A 236 7.39 -22.98 7.24
C GLU A 236 8.49 -22.87 8.31
N ILE A 237 9.69 -23.30 7.96
CA ILE A 237 10.86 -23.17 8.82
C ILE A 237 11.48 -21.80 8.54
N LEU A 238 11.55 -20.97 9.57
CA LEU A 238 12.27 -19.69 9.47
C LEU A 238 13.77 -20.01 9.37
N SER A 239 14.31 -19.87 8.16
CA SER A 239 15.74 -20.03 7.88
C SER A 239 16.48 -18.71 8.02
#